data_25c8f8118206f599873c54560e745f66
#
_entry.id   25c8f8118206f599873c54560e745f66
#
_cell.length_a   1.000
_cell.length_b   1.000
_cell.length_c   1.000
_cell.angle_alpha   90.00
_cell.angle_beta   90.00
_cell.angle_gamma   90.00
#
_symmetry.space_group_name_H-M   'P 1'
#
loop_
_entity.id
_entity.type
_entity.pdbx_description
1 polymer ?
#
loop_
_entity_poly.entity_id
_entity_poly.type
_entity_poly.pdbx_seq_one_letter_code
_entity_poly.pdbx_strand_id
1 'polypeptide(L)'
;LLHTTTKSKTDRFEFSGQTKLAAMFGYEETDLMSFMKNYFAAANIIFRVSHSIIKKFKVEFVNPVPDSFSYDLDEDFYIKNKVIFLKKKEMLTLSDIFRVFYYRAYHNAGFDDHLRTIIIDATENAEENNWSQPDSSVFFREILKFPRNVGATLSIMNELGVLGAFLPEFGDLNGYMQHGVYHSYTVDEHTLIAIQNVEKLANESSELGRIFNKLKDKEKLFLGLLLHDIAKPINISGHEIIGAELASSIMYRMGY
;
A
#
# COMPACT_ATOMS: atom_id res chain seq x y z
N LEU A 1 18.89 -8.03 20.91
CA LEU A 1 20.01 -7.48 20.13
C LEU A 1 20.03 -5.94 20.17
N LEU A 2 18.93 -5.28 19.80
CA LEU A 2 18.87 -3.80 19.80
C LEU A 2 19.26 -3.21 21.15
N HIS A 3 18.65 -3.67 22.24
CA HIS A 3 18.96 -3.20 23.61
C HIS A 3 20.41 -3.47 24.01
N THR A 4 20.97 -4.59 23.58
CA THR A 4 22.38 -4.93 23.84
C THR A 4 23.32 -4.02 23.05
N THR A 5 22.98 -3.71 21.81
CA THR A 5 23.82 -2.90 20.90
C THR A 5 23.79 -1.42 21.28
N THR A 6 22.62 -0.90 21.66
CA THR A 6 22.43 0.51 22.02
C THR A 6 22.69 0.77 23.51
N LYS A 7 22.84 -0.28 24.34
CA LYS A 7 22.93 -0.18 25.80
C LYS A 7 21.76 0.61 26.40
N SER A 8 20.61 0.59 25.75
CA SER A 8 19.40 1.32 26.10
C SER A 8 18.19 0.40 26.07
N LYS A 9 17.17 0.69 26.89
CA LYS A 9 15.88 -0.03 26.89
C LYS A 9 14.91 0.52 25.83
N THR A 10 15.41 1.28 24.85
CA THR A 10 14.57 1.81 23.77
C THR A 10 14.41 0.78 22.67
N ASP A 11 13.18 0.67 22.15
CA ASP A 11 12.88 -0.11 20.94
C ASP A 11 13.03 0.72 19.66
N ARG A 12 13.56 1.94 19.78
CA ARG A 12 13.78 2.84 18.65
C ARG A 12 15.00 2.40 17.85
N PHE A 13 14.77 2.07 16.59
CA PHE A 13 15.81 1.60 15.67
C PHE A 13 16.44 2.79 14.94
N GLU A 14 17.40 3.43 15.60
CA GLU A 14 18.12 4.59 15.06
C GLU A 14 19.19 4.19 14.06
N PHE A 15 19.54 5.11 13.16
CA PHE A 15 20.52 4.90 12.08
C PHE A 15 21.88 4.36 12.61
N SER A 16 22.37 4.90 13.73
CA SER A 16 23.61 4.44 14.35
C SER A 16 23.61 2.97 14.80
N GLY A 17 22.43 2.42 15.01
CA GLY A 17 22.24 1.00 15.37
C GLY A 17 22.13 0.07 14.17
N GLN A 18 21.75 0.60 13.00
CA GLN A 18 21.46 -0.22 11.80
C GLN A 18 22.70 -0.95 11.29
N THR A 19 23.82 -0.25 11.10
CA THR A 19 25.07 -0.86 10.64
C THR A 19 25.59 -1.94 11.58
N LYS A 20 25.49 -1.71 12.91
CA LYS A 20 25.92 -2.68 13.90
C LYS A 20 25.06 -3.93 13.90
N LEU A 21 23.75 -3.76 13.77
CA LEU A 21 22.84 -4.89 13.69
C LEU A 21 23.00 -5.64 12.38
N ALA A 22 23.14 -4.95 11.25
CA ALA A 22 23.41 -5.56 9.96
C ALA A 22 24.65 -6.49 10.02
N ALA A 23 25.75 -6.00 10.57
CA ALA A 23 26.96 -6.80 10.76
C ALA A 23 26.72 -8.04 11.65
N MET A 24 25.90 -7.94 12.70
CA MET A 24 25.55 -9.09 13.57
C MET A 24 24.71 -10.15 12.83
N PHE A 25 23.98 -9.76 11.78
CA PHE A 25 23.23 -10.65 10.89
C PHE A 25 24.02 -11.11 9.66
N GLY A 26 25.32 -10.76 9.59
CA GLY A 26 26.21 -11.22 8.52
C GLY A 26 26.17 -10.38 7.25
N TYR A 27 25.61 -9.17 7.29
CA TYR A 27 25.62 -8.23 6.18
C TYR A 27 26.89 -7.38 6.22
N GLU A 28 27.49 -7.12 5.07
CA GLU A 28 28.59 -6.17 4.92
C GLU A 28 28.07 -4.72 5.04
N GLU A 29 28.97 -3.78 5.35
CA GLU A 29 28.60 -2.35 5.47
C GLU A 29 28.03 -1.78 4.17
N THR A 30 28.50 -2.27 3.03
CA THR A 30 28.02 -1.92 1.70
C THR A 30 26.63 -2.49 1.38
N ASP A 31 26.16 -3.46 2.16
CA ASP A 31 24.90 -4.18 1.93
C ASP A 31 23.82 -3.83 2.96
N LEU A 32 23.97 -2.68 3.62
CA LEU A 32 23.01 -2.19 4.62
C LEU A 32 21.58 -2.06 4.06
N MET A 33 21.45 -1.71 2.78
CA MET A 33 20.13 -1.60 2.13
C MET A 33 19.40 -2.93 2.06
N SER A 34 20.08 -4.02 1.70
CA SER A 34 19.48 -5.37 1.68
C SER A 34 19.05 -5.80 3.08
N PHE A 35 19.90 -5.52 4.09
CA PHE A 35 19.49 -5.75 5.48
C PHE A 35 18.22 -4.98 5.86
N MET A 36 18.15 -3.69 5.56
CA MET A 36 16.99 -2.86 5.89
C MET A 36 15.73 -3.30 5.12
N LYS A 37 15.86 -3.66 3.85
CA LYS A 37 14.76 -4.22 3.05
C LYS A 37 14.20 -5.49 3.68
N ASN A 38 15.07 -6.42 4.08
CA ASN A 38 14.68 -7.66 4.76
C ASN A 38 14.07 -7.40 6.14
N TYR A 39 14.61 -6.44 6.90
CA TYR A 39 14.07 -6.02 8.18
C TYR A 39 12.64 -5.49 8.04
N PHE A 40 12.39 -4.58 7.08
CA PHE A 40 11.05 -4.03 6.86
C PHE A 40 10.07 -5.07 6.32
N ALA A 41 10.52 -5.97 5.44
CA ALA A 41 9.69 -7.08 4.98
C ALA A 41 9.23 -7.95 6.16
N ALA A 42 10.14 -8.32 7.06
CA ALA A 42 9.79 -9.08 8.27
C ALA A 42 8.89 -8.27 9.23
N ALA A 43 9.18 -6.99 9.44
CA ALA A 43 8.36 -6.11 10.27
C ALA A 43 6.92 -5.98 9.73
N ASN A 44 6.76 -5.86 8.42
CA ASN A 44 5.45 -5.81 7.77
C ASN A 44 4.66 -7.11 7.95
N ILE A 45 5.31 -8.27 7.89
CA ILE A 45 4.65 -9.56 8.17
C ILE A 45 4.14 -9.59 9.62
N ILE A 46 4.99 -9.23 10.58
CA ILE A 46 4.63 -9.17 12.00
C ILE A 46 3.48 -8.19 12.22
N PHE A 47 3.55 -7.01 11.62
CA PHE A 47 2.51 -6.00 11.72
C PHE A 47 1.16 -6.52 11.19
N ARG A 48 1.15 -7.12 9.99
CA ARG A 48 -0.07 -7.68 9.39
C ARG A 48 -0.73 -8.74 10.28
N VAL A 49 0.07 -9.70 10.75
CA VAL A 49 -0.42 -10.77 11.62
C VAL A 49 -0.95 -10.22 12.94
N SER A 50 -0.18 -9.36 13.59
CA SER A 50 -0.57 -8.75 14.87
C SER A 50 -1.85 -7.90 14.73
N HIS A 51 -1.94 -7.11 13.66
CA HIS A 51 -3.11 -6.26 13.39
C HIS A 51 -4.36 -7.10 13.13
N SER A 52 -4.24 -8.19 12.36
CA SER A 52 -5.34 -9.13 12.11
C SER A 52 -5.84 -9.75 13.41
N ILE A 53 -4.95 -10.23 14.27
CA ILE A 53 -5.31 -10.83 15.57
C ILE A 53 -6.01 -9.80 16.46
N ILE A 54 -5.46 -8.59 16.59
CA ILE A 54 -6.05 -7.51 17.39
C ILE A 54 -7.43 -7.12 16.87
N LYS A 55 -7.58 -7.04 15.54
CA LYS A 55 -8.87 -6.72 14.90
C LYS A 55 -9.93 -7.79 15.20
N LYS A 56 -9.57 -9.08 15.05
CA LYS A 56 -10.46 -10.21 15.41
C LYS A 56 -10.89 -10.12 16.88
N PHE A 57 -9.94 -9.95 17.78
CA PHE A 57 -10.22 -9.82 19.21
C PHE A 57 -11.20 -8.67 19.50
N LYS A 58 -10.97 -7.49 18.89
CA LYS A 58 -11.86 -6.33 19.08
C LYS A 58 -13.28 -6.59 18.60
N VAL A 59 -13.45 -7.23 17.43
CA VAL A 59 -14.77 -7.55 16.88
C VAL A 59 -15.48 -8.59 17.75
N GLU A 60 -14.79 -9.64 18.15
CA GLU A 60 -15.38 -10.77 18.85
C GLU A 60 -15.70 -10.46 20.33
N PHE A 61 -14.82 -9.75 21.01
CA PHE A 61 -14.90 -9.58 22.48
C PHE A 61 -15.20 -8.18 22.97
N VAL A 62 -14.88 -7.14 22.19
CA VAL A 62 -15.03 -5.74 22.62
C VAL A 62 -16.26 -5.08 22.00
N ASN A 63 -16.48 -5.29 20.71
CA ASN A 63 -17.57 -4.66 19.96
C ASN A 63 -18.26 -5.70 19.07
N PRO A 64 -19.02 -6.65 19.64
CA PRO A 64 -19.78 -7.58 18.82
C PRO A 64 -20.84 -6.82 18.01
N VAL A 65 -20.73 -6.87 16.69
CA VAL A 65 -21.69 -6.18 15.81
C VAL A 65 -22.84 -7.14 15.50
N PRO A 66 -24.11 -6.73 15.70
CA PRO A 66 -25.25 -7.56 15.33
C PRO A 66 -25.22 -7.96 13.85
N ASP A 67 -25.71 -9.17 13.55
CA ASP A 67 -25.71 -9.81 12.22
C ASP A 67 -26.56 -9.12 11.13
N SER A 68 -27.00 -7.89 11.34
CA SER A 68 -28.20 -7.32 10.72
C SER A 68 -28.01 -6.65 9.35
N PHE A 69 -26.78 -6.47 8.85
CA PHE A 69 -26.59 -5.76 7.57
C PHE A 69 -25.61 -6.51 6.66
N SER A 70 -26.16 -7.42 5.88
CA SER A 70 -25.44 -8.10 4.79
C SER A 70 -26.18 -7.90 3.49
N TYR A 71 -25.46 -7.55 2.41
CA TYR A 71 -26.01 -7.51 1.06
C TYR A 71 -24.96 -7.89 0.02
N ASP A 72 -25.44 -8.39 -1.10
CA ASP A 72 -24.59 -8.78 -2.21
C ASP A 72 -24.04 -7.56 -2.93
N LEU A 73 -22.77 -7.57 -3.25
CA LEU A 73 -22.11 -6.59 -4.12
C LEU A 73 -22.22 -7.04 -5.57
N ASP A 74 -22.01 -8.31 -5.82
CA ASP A 74 -22.16 -8.98 -7.11
C ASP A 74 -22.29 -10.51 -6.93
N GLU A 75 -21.99 -11.28 -8.00
CA GLU A 75 -22.05 -12.74 -7.99
C GLU A 75 -21.03 -13.38 -7.05
N ASP A 76 -19.84 -12.76 -6.92
CA ASP A 76 -18.70 -13.30 -6.18
C ASP A 76 -18.57 -12.73 -4.76
N PHE A 77 -19.00 -11.49 -4.51
CA PHE A 77 -18.74 -10.76 -3.28
C PHE A 77 -20.01 -10.32 -2.56
N TYR A 78 -19.93 -10.29 -1.24
CA TYR A 78 -20.95 -9.65 -0.39
C TYR A 78 -20.27 -8.82 0.71
N ILE A 79 -21.01 -7.89 1.27
CA ILE A 79 -20.55 -7.05 2.36
C ILE A 79 -21.42 -7.27 3.59
N LYS A 80 -20.77 -7.40 4.75
CA LYS A 80 -21.41 -7.51 6.06
C LYS A 80 -20.62 -6.66 7.04
N ASN A 81 -21.29 -5.73 7.73
CA ASN A 81 -20.66 -4.88 8.76
C ASN A 81 -19.38 -4.13 8.27
N LYS A 82 -19.41 -3.60 7.05
CA LYS A 82 -18.25 -2.96 6.40
C LYS A 82 -17.05 -3.89 6.19
N VAL A 83 -17.26 -5.17 6.10
CA VAL A 83 -16.26 -6.17 5.71
C VAL A 83 -16.77 -6.88 4.47
N ILE A 84 -15.92 -7.00 3.47
CA ILE A 84 -16.22 -7.70 2.22
C ILE A 84 -15.74 -9.14 2.34
N PHE A 85 -16.59 -10.05 1.89
CA PHE A 85 -16.40 -11.51 1.91
C PHE A 85 -16.54 -12.06 0.49
N LEU A 86 -15.83 -13.14 0.24
CA LEU A 86 -15.98 -13.96 -0.95
C LEU A 86 -17.09 -15.00 -0.72
N LYS A 87 -17.94 -15.24 -1.73
CA LYS A 87 -19.06 -16.20 -1.63
C LYS A 87 -18.57 -17.65 -1.81
N LYS A 88 -18.42 -18.10 -3.06
CA LYS A 88 -18.18 -19.51 -3.39
C LYS A 88 -16.96 -19.71 -4.30
N LYS A 89 -16.33 -18.65 -4.72
CA LYS A 89 -15.18 -18.69 -5.63
C LYS A 89 -13.93 -19.08 -4.87
N GLU A 90 -13.17 -20.04 -5.37
CA GLU A 90 -11.93 -20.50 -4.70
C GLU A 90 -10.69 -19.76 -5.19
N MET A 91 -10.75 -19.19 -6.39
CA MET A 91 -9.63 -18.47 -7.00
C MET A 91 -10.12 -17.13 -7.56
N LEU A 92 -9.31 -16.10 -7.40
CA LEU A 92 -9.56 -14.78 -7.97
C LEU A 92 -8.69 -14.55 -9.19
N THR A 93 -9.28 -13.99 -10.24
CA THR A 93 -8.53 -13.37 -11.34
C THR A 93 -8.04 -11.99 -10.94
N LEU A 94 -7.12 -11.42 -11.70
CA LEU A 94 -6.65 -10.04 -11.45
C LEU A 94 -7.80 -9.03 -11.58
N SER A 95 -8.70 -9.21 -12.53
CA SER A 95 -9.90 -8.38 -12.67
C SER A 95 -10.77 -8.44 -11.41
N ASP A 96 -10.96 -9.63 -10.81
CA ASP A 96 -11.69 -9.79 -9.55
C ASP A 96 -11.00 -9.05 -8.38
N ILE A 97 -9.67 -9.12 -8.32
CA ILE A 97 -8.88 -8.41 -7.31
C ILE A 97 -9.11 -6.90 -7.43
N PHE A 98 -8.97 -6.32 -8.63
CA PHE A 98 -9.19 -4.88 -8.81
C PHE A 98 -10.66 -4.49 -8.57
N ARG A 99 -11.60 -5.32 -8.97
CA ARG A 99 -13.04 -5.13 -8.72
C ARG A 99 -13.35 -5.11 -7.22
N VAL A 100 -12.79 -6.01 -6.44
CA VAL A 100 -13.04 -6.01 -4.98
C VAL A 100 -12.36 -4.84 -4.29
N PHE A 101 -11.21 -4.36 -4.78
CA PHE A 101 -10.61 -3.12 -4.30
C PHE A 101 -11.44 -1.88 -4.67
N TYR A 102 -12.09 -1.88 -5.83
CA TYR A 102 -13.06 -0.84 -6.16
C TYR A 102 -14.23 -0.82 -5.17
N TYR A 103 -14.82 -1.98 -4.85
CA TYR A 103 -15.87 -2.09 -3.82
C TYR A 103 -15.37 -1.64 -2.45
N ARG A 104 -14.15 -2.00 -2.09
CA ARG A 104 -13.52 -1.53 -0.86
C ARG A 104 -13.46 -0.01 -0.78
N ALA A 105 -13.00 0.65 -1.83
CA ALA A 105 -12.90 2.10 -1.90
C ALA A 105 -14.29 2.77 -1.81
N TYR A 106 -15.25 2.25 -2.57
CA TYR A 106 -16.61 2.77 -2.62
C TYR A 106 -17.32 2.67 -1.26
N HIS A 107 -17.29 1.51 -0.62
CA HIS A 107 -18.00 1.25 0.64
C HIS A 107 -17.20 1.61 1.89
N ASN A 108 -15.94 2.03 1.75
CA ASN A 108 -15.00 2.20 2.87
C ASN A 108 -14.97 0.95 3.76
N ALA A 109 -14.82 -0.21 3.14
CA ALA A 109 -14.91 -1.50 3.79
C ALA A 109 -13.52 -2.13 3.99
N GLY A 110 -13.41 -3.07 4.90
CA GLY A 110 -12.28 -3.98 5.01
C GLY A 110 -12.53 -5.28 4.25
N PHE A 111 -11.52 -6.14 4.21
CA PHE A 111 -11.66 -7.53 3.76
C PHE A 111 -11.66 -8.45 4.98
N ASP A 112 -12.35 -9.59 4.88
CA ASP A 112 -12.18 -10.66 5.84
C ASP A 112 -10.83 -11.37 5.62
N ASP A 113 -10.40 -12.18 6.60
CA ASP A 113 -9.06 -12.78 6.54
C ASP A 113 -8.94 -13.84 5.44
N HIS A 114 -10.03 -14.54 5.13
CA HIS A 114 -10.04 -15.53 4.05
C HIS A 114 -9.85 -14.86 2.69
N LEU A 115 -10.60 -13.80 2.41
CA LEU A 115 -10.46 -13.02 1.18
C LEU A 115 -9.05 -12.40 1.07
N ARG A 116 -8.49 -11.91 2.17
CA ARG A 116 -7.11 -11.39 2.20
C ARG A 116 -6.09 -12.47 1.81
N THR A 117 -6.23 -13.67 2.34
CA THR A 117 -5.34 -14.79 2.00
C THR A 117 -5.44 -15.14 0.51
N ILE A 118 -6.66 -15.26 -0.02
CA ILE A 118 -6.86 -15.55 -1.45
C ILE A 118 -6.29 -14.44 -2.33
N ILE A 119 -6.41 -13.16 -1.96
CA ILE A 119 -5.79 -12.05 -2.70
C ILE A 119 -4.26 -12.19 -2.70
N ILE A 120 -3.65 -12.47 -1.56
CA ILE A 120 -2.19 -12.65 -1.47
C ILE A 120 -1.75 -13.82 -2.35
N ASP A 121 -2.38 -14.99 -2.19
CA ASP A 121 -2.04 -16.19 -2.95
C ASP A 121 -2.20 -15.97 -4.47
N ALA A 122 -3.27 -15.30 -4.89
CA ALA A 122 -3.50 -14.97 -6.29
C ALA A 122 -2.46 -13.97 -6.83
N THR A 123 -2.03 -13.03 -5.97
CA THR A 123 -1.01 -12.03 -6.32
C THR A 123 0.36 -12.65 -6.48
N GLU A 124 0.76 -13.54 -5.55
CA GLU A 124 2.06 -14.20 -5.56
C GLU A 124 2.20 -15.23 -6.70
N ASN A 125 1.09 -15.87 -7.11
CA ASN A 125 1.07 -16.87 -8.16
C ASN A 125 0.73 -16.30 -9.55
N ALA A 126 0.45 -15.01 -9.68
CA ALA A 126 0.14 -14.40 -10.96
C ALA A 126 1.43 -14.21 -11.78
N GLU A 127 1.37 -14.63 -13.05
CA GLU A 127 2.46 -14.36 -13.99
C GLU A 127 2.58 -12.85 -14.24
N GLU A 128 3.82 -12.36 -14.31
CA GLU A 128 4.17 -10.95 -14.43
C GLU A 128 3.46 -10.25 -15.62
N ASN A 129 3.27 -10.95 -16.72
CA ASN A 129 2.59 -10.44 -17.91
C ASN A 129 1.06 -10.26 -17.76
N ASN A 130 0.44 -10.85 -16.76
CA ASN A 130 -1.02 -10.80 -16.56
C ASN A 130 -1.49 -9.51 -15.89
N TRP A 131 -0.61 -8.75 -15.26
CA TRP A 131 -0.97 -7.52 -14.53
C TRP A 131 -1.32 -6.33 -15.43
N SER A 132 -0.92 -6.34 -16.69
CA SER A 132 -1.18 -5.26 -17.66
C SER A 132 -2.50 -5.40 -18.40
N GLN A 133 -3.49 -6.11 -17.86
CA GLN A 133 -4.80 -6.25 -18.51
C GLN A 133 -5.59 -4.93 -18.50
N PRO A 134 -6.31 -4.59 -19.59
CA PRO A 134 -7.08 -3.36 -19.69
C PRO A 134 -8.07 -3.14 -18.54
N ASP A 135 -8.75 -4.20 -18.08
CA ASP A 135 -9.75 -4.13 -17.02
C ASP A 135 -9.14 -3.73 -15.68
N SER A 136 -7.94 -4.23 -15.36
CA SER A 136 -7.21 -3.86 -14.14
C SER A 136 -6.89 -2.36 -14.13
N SER A 137 -6.44 -1.83 -15.26
CA SER A 137 -6.15 -0.40 -15.42
C SER A 137 -7.41 0.47 -15.30
N VAL A 138 -8.56 -0.01 -15.81
CA VAL A 138 -9.85 0.70 -15.68
C VAL A 138 -10.25 0.79 -14.21
N PHE A 139 -10.28 -0.32 -13.47
CA PHE A 139 -10.63 -0.31 -12.05
C PHE A 139 -9.66 0.53 -11.23
N PHE A 140 -8.36 0.44 -11.50
CA PHE A 140 -7.36 1.24 -10.81
C PHE A 140 -7.61 2.75 -10.99
N ARG A 141 -7.85 3.19 -12.23
CA ARG A 141 -8.21 4.60 -12.52
C ARG A 141 -9.50 5.02 -11.81
N GLU A 142 -10.52 4.15 -11.79
CA GLU A 142 -11.77 4.45 -11.08
C GLU A 142 -11.56 4.56 -9.57
N ILE A 143 -10.65 3.74 -8.97
CA ILE A 143 -10.27 3.89 -7.57
C ILE A 143 -9.65 5.27 -7.32
N LEU A 144 -8.77 5.75 -8.18
CA LEU A 144 -8.13 7.07 -8.04
C LEU A 144 -9.12 8.24 -8.17
N LYS A 145 -10.28 8.06 -8.81
CA LYS A 145 -11.31 9.09 -8.95
C LYS A 145 -12.19 9.27 -7.71
N PHE A 146 -12.15 8.34 -6.75
CA PHE A 146 -12.97 8.50 -5.56
C PHE A 146 -12.60 9.77 -4.78
N PRO A 147 -13.59 10.45 -4.19
CA PRO A 147 -13.34 11.66 -3.42
C PRO A 147 -12.66 11.39 -2.06
N ARG A 148 -12.63 10.13 -1.63
CA ARG A 148 -12.05 9.67 -0.36
C ARG A 148 -11.70 8.19 -0.43
N ASN A 149 -10.93 7.72 0.53
CA ASN A 149 -10.48 6.33 0.68
C ASN A 149 -9.46 5.85 -0.37
N VAL A 150 -8.94 6.73 -1.23
CA VAL A 150 -7.90 6.39 -2.22
C VAL A 150 -6.63 5.96 -1.50
N GLY A 151 -6.08 6.80 -0.63
CA GLY A 151 -4.85 6.50 0.10
C GLY A 151 -4.97 5.26 0.97
N ALA A 152 -6.11 5.10 1.69
CA ALA A 152 -6.37 3.90 2.49
C ALA A 152 -6.50 2.64 1.63
N THR A 153 -7.04 2.76 0.40
CA THR A 153 -7.15 1.63 -0.53
C THR A 153 -5.80 1.25 -1.11
N LEU A 154 -5.01 2.22 -1.56
CA LEU A 154 -3.64 1.99 -2.05
C LEU A 154 -2.74 1.38 -0.97
N SER A 155 -2.90 1.79 0.30
CA SER A 155 -2.16 1.20 1.42
C SER A 155 -2.47 -0.29 1.60
N ILE A 156 -3.74 -0.70 1.48
CA ILE A 156 -4.10 -2.13 1.55
C ILE A 156 -3.64 -2.87 0.28
N MET A 157 -3.70 -2.23 -0.91
CA MET A 157 -3.11 -2.83 -2.12
C MET A 157 -1.61 -3.08 -1.94
N ASN A 158 -0.88 -2.13 -1.35
CA ASN A 158 0.55 -2.30 -1.05
C ASN A 158 0.78 -3.39 -0.01
N GLU A 159 0.01 -3.39 1.07
CA GLU A 159 0.08 -4.39 2.14
C GLU A 159 -0.14 -5.83 1.63
N LEU A 160 -1.04 -6.03 0.66
CA LEU A 160 -1.35 -7.33 0.07
C LEU A 160 -0.50 -7.66 -1.17
N GLY A 161 0.49 -6.83 -1.52
CA GLY A 161 1.39 -7.04 -2.64
C GLY A 161 0.81 -6.62 -4.01
N VAL A 162 -0.49 -6.33 -4.08
CA VAL A 162 -1.20 -6.02 -5.33
C VAL A 162 -0.66 -4.77 -6.03
N LEU A 163 -0.29 -3.74 -5.26
CA LEU A 163 0.20 -2.48 -5.86
C LEU A 163 1.55 -2.68 -6.54
N GLY A 164 2.49 -3.39 -5.88
CA GLY A 164 3.81 -3.69 -6.44
C GLY A 164 3.75 -4.68 -7.61
N ALA A 165 2.82 -5.63 -7.60
CA ALA A 165 2.61 -6.54 -8.72
C ALA A 165 2.02 -5.82 -9.95
N PHE A 166 1.07 -4.88 -9.74
CA PHE A 166 0.48 -4.07 -10.82
C PHE A 166 1.42 -3.01 -11.36
N LEU A 167 2.21 -2.40 -10.49
CA LEU A 167 3.22 -1.39 -10.77
C LEU A 167 4.57 -1.89 -10.24
N PRO A 168 5.32 -2.70 -11.00
CA PRO A 168 6.61 -3.23 -10.57
C PRO A 168 7.58 -2.12 -10.14
N GLU A 169 7.53 -0.98 -10.82
CA GLU A 169 8.33 0.20 -10.49
C GLU A 169 8.01 0.74 -9.09
N PHE A 170 6.74 0.67 -8.66
CA PHE A 170 6.35 0.99 -7.28
C PHE A 170 6.76 -0.12 -6.30
N GLY A 171 6.73 -1.37 -6.75
CA GLY A 171 7.20 -2.52 -6.00
C GLY A 171 8.66 -2.38 -5.55
N ASP A 172 9.51 -1.76 -6.37
CA ASP A 172 10.92 -1.48 -6.04
C ASP A 172 11.08 -0.47 -4.89
N LEU A 173 10.06 0.34 -4.60
CA LEU A 173 10.04 1.25 -3.45
C LEU A 173 9.77 0.54 -2.13
N ASN A 174 9.24 -0.69 -2.16
CA ASN A 174 8.85 -1.42 -0.95
C ASN A 174 10.06 -1.66 -0.05
N GLY A 175 10.00 -1.06 1.14
CA GLY A 175 11.09 -1.12 2.11
C GLY A 175 12.34 -0.33 1.70
N TYR A 176 12.30 0.45 0.60
CA TYR A 176 13.42 1.29 0.20
C TYR A 176 13.56 2.47 1.15
N MET A 177 14.72 2.59 1.79
CA MET A 177 15.06 3.70 2.67
C MET A 177 16.03 4.65 2.00
N GLN A 178 15.67 5.90 1.95
CA GLN A 178 16.64 6.95 1.60
C GLN A 178 17.46 7.30 2.85
N HIS A 179 18.79 7.15 2.76
CA HIS A 179 19.68 7.53 3.85
C HIS A 179 19.63 9.06 4.08
N GLY A 180 19.24 9.46 5.28
CA GLY A 180 19.20 10.86 5.70
C GLY A 180 18.56 11.02 7.07
N VAL A 181 18.93 12.09 7.78
CA VAL A 181 18.50 12.37 9.18
C VAL A 181 17.00 12.62 9.30
N TYR A 182 16.31 12.84 8.18
CA TYR A 182 14.91 13.30 8.16
C TYR A 182 13.89 12.25 7.72
N HIS A 183 14.32 11.03 7.31
CA HIS A 183 13.39 10.03 6.78
C HIS A 183 13.00 8.99 7.85
N SER A 184 11.77 9.12 8.35
CA SER A 184 11.19 8.18 9.35
C SER A 184 10.40 7.04 8.69
N TYR A 185 10.19 7.08 7.38
CA TYR A 185 9.38 6.15 6.60
C TYR A 185 10.17 5.61 5.42
N THR A 186 9.82 4.41 4.96
CA THR A 186 10.23 3.92 3.65
C THR A 186 9.56 4.74 2.55
N VAL A 187 10.12 4.75 1.33
CA VAL A 187 9.62 5.62 0.26
C VAL A 187 8.20 5.26 -0.16
N ASP A 188 7.85 3.98 -0.16
CA ASP A 188 6.48 3.51 -0.39
C ASP A 188 5.51 4.02 0.69
N GLU A 189 5.85 3.88 1.97
CA GLU A 189 5.02 4.42 3.06
C GLU A 189 4.90 5.94 3.01
N HIS A 190 6.02 6.65 2.76
CA HIS A 190 6.01 8.10 2.59
C HIS A 190 5.00 8.53 1.53
N THR A 191 5.05 7.89 0.36
CA THR A 191 4.16 8.16 -0.76
C THR A 191 2.69 7.92 -0.41
N LEU A 192 2.38 6.80 0.22
CA LEU A 192 1.00 6.46 0.61
C LEU A 192 0.45 7.40 1.70
N ILE A 193 1.30 7.78 2.67
CA ILE A 193 0.95 8.78 3.69
C ILE A 193 0.71 10.16 3.06
N ALA A 194 1.54 10.56 2.08
CA ALA A 194 1.35 11.82 1.36
C ALA A 194 -0.03 11.86 0.68
N ILE A 195 -0.44 10.78 -0.01
CA ILE A 195 -1.76 10.68 -0.63
C ILE A 195 -2.87 10.78 0.42
N GLN A 196 -2.76 10.07 1.55
CA GLN A 196 -3.74 10.14 2.64
C GLN A 196 -3.85 11.54 3.24
N ASN A 197 -2.74 12.27 3.34
CA ASN A 197 -2.74 13.65 3.85
C ASN A 197 -3.38 14.61 2.86
N VAL A 198 -3.14 14.44 1.56
CA VAL A 198 -3.81 15.26 0.53
C VAL A 198 -5.31 15.00 0.49
N GLU A 199 -5.77 13.76 0.70
CA GLU A 199 -7.20 13.46 0.83
C GLU A 199 -7.87 14.22 1.98
N LYS A 200 -7.19 14.44 3.11
CA LYS A 200 -7.72 15.17 4.27
C LYS A 200 -8.07 16.62 3.93
N LEU A 201 -7.39 17.19 2.92
CA LEU A 201 -7.69 18.56 2.44
C LEU A 201 -9.15 18.71 1.99
N ALA A 202 -9.81 17.63 1.56
CA ALA A 202 -11.23 17.67 1.19
C ALA A 202 -12.14 18.21 2.32
N ASN A 203 -11.74 18.01 3.57
CA ASN A 203 -12.50 18.39 4.76
C ASN A 203 -11.94 19.65 5.44
N GLU A 204 -10.93 20.28 4.86
CA GLU A 204 -10.30 21.47 5.44
C GLU A 204 -10.89 22.77 4.88
N SER A 205 -11.04 23.78 5.77
CA SER A 205 -11.42 25.13 5.38
C SER A 205 -10.23 26.00 4.94
N SER A 206 -9.02 25.41 4.88
CA SER A 206 -7.78 26.08 4.47
C SER A 206 -7.81 26.49 3.00
N GLU A 207 -6.88 27.35 2.59
CA GLU A 207 -6.71 27.71 1.18
C GLU A 207 -6.40 26.48 0.33
N LEU A 208 -5.52 25.57 0.81
CA LEU A 208 -5.21 24.31 0.15
C LEU A 208 -6.46 23.42 0.01
N GLY A 209 -7.30 23.33 1.05
CA GLY A 209 -8.58 22.62 0.98
C GLY A 209 -9.50 23.18 -0.10
N ARG A 210 -9.58 24.51 -0.21
CA ARG A 210 -10.38 25.17 -1.28
C ARG A 210 -9.83 24.88 -2.67
N ILE A 211 -8.49 24.87 -2.86
CA ILE A 211 -7.85 24.53 -4.12
C ILE A 211 -8.14 23.07 -4.45
N PHE A 212 -7.89 22.15 -3.53
CA PHE A 212 -8.13 20.72 -3.70
C PHE A 212 -9.58 20.43 -4.10
N ASN A 213 -10.55 21.05 -3.45
CA ASN A 213 -11.97 20.85 -3.75
C ASN A 213 -12.39 21.39 -5.14
N LYS A 214 -11.65 22.36 -5.71
CA LYS A 214 -11.87 22.90 -7.06
C LYS A 214 -11.20 22.06 -8.17
N LEU A 215 -10.25 21.18 -7.83
CA LEU A 215 -9.60 20.31 -8.80
C LEU A 215 -10.62 19.34 -9.41
N LYS A 216 -10.69 19.32 -10.75
CA LYS A 216 -11.57 18.42 -11.49
C LYS A 216 -10.98 17.00 -11.60
N ASP A 217 -9.70 16.92 -11.92
CA ASP A 217 -8.99 15.66 -12.22
C ASP A 217 -8.12 15.25 -11.02
N LYS A 218 -8.76 14.92 -9.89
CA LYS A 218 -8.04 14.52 -8.67
C LYS A 218 -7.22 13.25 -8.84
N GLU A 219 -7.67 12.37 -9.74
CA GLU A 219 -6.94 11.15 -10.08
C GLU A 219 -5.53 11.44 -10.62
N LYS A 220 -5.35 12.54 -11.38
CA LYS A 220 -4.03 12.94 -11.89
C LYS A 220 -3.12 13.42 -10.76
N LEU A 221 -3.68 14.11 -9.75
CA LEU A 221 -2.93 14.51 -8.57
C LEU A 221 -2.48 13.28 -7.76
N PHE A 222 -3.39 12.32 -7.51
CA PHE A 222 -3.06 11.10 -6.78
C PHE A 222 -2.06 10.24 -7.54
N LEU A 223 -2.20 10.12 -8.85
CA LEU A 223 -1.24 9.42 -9.69
C LEU A 223 0.12 10.11 -9.69
N GLY A 224 0.15 11.43 -9.83
CA GLY A 224 1.39 12.20 -9.73
C GLY A 224 2.10 12.00 -8.38
N LEU A 225 1.34 12.01 -7.27
CA LEU A 225 1.89 11.71 -5.95
C LEU A 225 2.37 10.26 -5.85
N LEU A 226 1.66 9.30 -6.42
CA LEU A 226 2.07 7.89 -6.41
C LEU A 226 3.40 7.68 -7.13
N LEU A 227 3.65 8.44 -8.19
CA LEU A 227 4.81 8.28 -9.08
C LEU A 227 5.96 9.27 -8.81
N HIS A 228 5.80 10.26 -7.91
CA HIS A 228 6.79 11.34 -7.77
C HIS A 228 8.20 10.88 -7.39
N ASP A 229 8.30 9.80 -6.64
CA ASP A 229 9.55 9.22 -6.14
C ASP A 229 9.92 7.88 -6.81
N ILE A 230 9.24 7.52 -7.89
CA ILE A 230 9.29 6.19 -8.52
C ILE A 230 10.70 5.79 -8.98
N ALA A 231 11.56 6.74 -9.31
CA ALA A 231 12.92 6.50 -9.80
C ALA A 231 14.00 6.54 -8.71
N LYS A 232 13.66 6.76 -7.43
CA LYS A 232 14.65 6.81 -6.35
C LYS A 232 15.52 5.55 -6.22
N PRO A 233 14.99 4.33 -6.42
CA PRO A 233 15.84 3.14 -6.39
C PRO A 233 16.86 3.06 -7.54
N ILE A 234 16.58 3.73 -8.66
CA ILE A 234 17.44 3.73 -9.86
C ILE A 234 18.58 4.74 -9.70
N ASN A 235 18.23 5.96 -9.31
CA ASN A 235 19.22 7.03 -9.13
C ASN A 235 18.69 8.08 -8.14
N ILE A 236 19.46 8.33 -7.07
CA ILE A 236 19.09 9.33 -6.07
C ILE A 236 19.24 10.76 -6.61
N SER A 237 20.24 10.99 -7.46
CA SER A 237 20.51 12.31 -8.06
C SER A 237 19.93 12.36 -9.47
N GLY A 238 18.95 13.24 -9.70
CA GLY A 238 18.27 13.34 -11.00
C GLY A 238 17.12 12.35 -11.18
N HIS A 239 16.63 11.75 -10.09
CA HIS A 239 15.47 10.85 -10.11
C HIS A 239 14.21 11.53 -10.66
N GLU A 240 14.13 12.87 -10.61
CA GLU A 240 12.99 13.63 -11.12
C GLU A 240 12.85 13.49 -12.65
N ILE A 241 13.96 13.49 -13.38
CA ILE A 241 13.95 13.35 -14.86
C ILE A 241 13.59 11.92 -15.24
N ILE A 242 14.28 10.94 -14.65
CA ILE A 242 13.99 9.52 -14.88
C ILE A 242 12.56 9.19 -14.44
N GLY A 243 12.13 9.75 -13.31
CA GLY A 243 10.77 9.59 -12.78
C GLY A 243 9.71 10.13 -13.73
N ALA A 244 9.94 11.26 -14.40
CA ALA A 244 9.01 11.81 -15.37
C ALA A 244 8.88 10.90 -16.63
N GLU A 245 9.97 10.32 -17.10
CA GLU A 245 9.97 9.37 -18.22
C GLU A 245 9.22 8.08 -17.86
N LEU A 246 9.53 7.51 -16.68
CA LEU A 246 8.82 6.33 -16.15
C LEU A 246 7.34 6.61 -15.95
N ALA A 247 6.99 7.74 -15.34
CA ALA A 247 5.59 8.13 -15.14
C ALA A 247 4.83 8.23 -16.46
N SER A 248 5.43 8.79 -17.50
CA SER A 248 4.84 8.87 -18.84
C SER A 248 4.58 7.48 -19.42
N SER A 249 5.52 6.55 -19.30
CA SER A 249 5.38 5.17 -19.74
C SER A 249 4.28 4.44 -18.96
N ILE A 250 4.25 4.60 -17.64
CA ILE A 250 3.23 4.02 -16.77
C ILE A 250 1.84 4.56 -17.12
N MET A 251 1.71 5.86 -17.30
CA MET A 251 0.45 6.49 -17.68
C MET A 251 -0.06 5.97 -19.02
N TYR A 252 0.81 5.86 -20.03
CA TYR A 252 0.46 5.28 -21.32
C TYR A 252 -0.03 3.83 -21.18
N ARG A 253 0.67 3.00 -20.40
CA ARG A 253 0.29 1.61 -20.09
C ARG A 253 -1.06 1.53 -19.39
N MET A 254 -1.41 2.52 -18.57
CA MET A 254 -2.70 2.63 -17.88
C MET A 254 -3.83 3.22 -18.73
N GLY A 255 -3.55 3.68 -19.97
CA GLY A 255 -4.53 4.25 -20.87
C GLY A 255 -4.89 5.72 -20.54
N TYR A 256 -3.92 6.51 -20.08
CA TYR A 256 -4.01 7.98 -19.99
C TYR A 256 -3.50 8.65 -21.25
#